data_a8ca83514b8e7f11f0030a2b561c9b6e
#
_entry.id   a8ca83514b8e7f11f0030a2b561c9b6e
#
_cell.length_a   1.000
_cell.length_b   1.000
_cell.length_c   1.000
_cell.angle_alpha   90.00
_cell.angle_beta   90.00
_cell.angle_gamma   90.00
#
_symmetry.space_group_name_H-M   'P 1'
#
loop_
_entity.id
_entity.type
_entity.pdbx_description
1 polymer ?
#
loop_
_entity_poly.entity_id
_entity_poly.type
_entity_poly.pdbx_seq_one_letter_code
_entity_poly.pdbx_strand_id
1 'polypeptide(L)'
;MSRPTQVSMQDVAKAADVSPQTVSRVANGSDAVKPETRQRVEAAMERLGYRPNYAARALKHGRFQDIGVVMFNTATFGNARILDSIVANAADDDYSATIQTMRHGAERTLSAAIDRMQRQPVDGVIVVLEERISDFVGYKPPRELPVVLICESAADHCPTVDADQYGCSTAIVDYLMSKGHKTVYHIAGPSTSRAAESRARGWREALEQMGARVPSMYIGDWCADSGYQAGVALAHDPDCTAIYAANDQMAYGAMLGLQSAGKRVPEDVSIVGVDDSLVDMVPRLNLTTMKLRFDDIGATAFSMVRRQCEGEKIPVGVKTVIPPELIERGSVLDIS
;
A
#
# COMPACT_ATOMS: atom_id res chain seq x y z
N MET A 1 -41.22 -13.29 -7.24
CA MET A 1 -40.92 -13.62 -5.83
C MET A 1 -40.81 -12.31 -5.06
N SER A 2 -41.73 -12.05 -4.13
CA SER A 2 -41.68 -10.87 -3.25
C SER A 2 -40.46 -10.99 -2.32
N ARG A 3 -39.64 -9.92 -2.22
CA ARG A 3 -38.55 -9.86 -1.22
C ARG A 3 -39.19 -10.10 0.17
N PRO A 4 -38.56 -10.92 1.02
CA PRO A 4 -39.01 -11.06 2.40
C PRO A 4 -38.99 -9.68 3.05
N THR A 5 -40.04 -9.37 3.79
CA THR A 5 -40.22 -8.08 4.47
C THR A 5 -39.08 -7.92 5.46
N GLN A 6 -38.21 -6.95 5.22
CA GLN A 6 -37.04 -6.71 6.07
C GLN A 6 -37.52 -6.25 7.45
N VAL A 7 -37.07 -6.93 8.51
CA VAL A 7 -37.43 -6.60 9.90
C VAL A 7 -37.02 -5.14 10.17
N SER A 8 -37.95 -4.38 10.69
CA SER A 8 -37.79 -2.96 10.98
C SER A 8 -37.37 -2.72 12.43
N MET A 9 -36.85 -1.52 12.70
CA MET A 9 -36.56 -1.06 14.07
C MET A 9 -37.81 -1.08 14.96
N GLN A 10 -39.01 -0.87 14.38
CA GLN A 10 -40.30 -0.93 15.09
C GLN A 10 -40.64 -2.35 15.54
N ASP A 11 -40.30 -3.36 14.73
CA ASP A 11 -40.52 -4.77 15.08
C ASP A 11 -39.63 -5.18 16.25
N VAL A 12 -38.38 -4.74 16.28
CA VAL A 12 -37.48 -4.95 17.43
C VAL A 12 -37.96 -4.23 18.67
N ALA A 13 -38.43 -2.98 18.54
CA ALA A 13 -38.96 -2.19 19.64
C ALA A 13 -40.17 -2.86 20.29
N LYS A 14 -41.07 -3.39 19.47
CA LYS A 14 -42.23 -4.15 19.92
C LYS A 14 -41.84 -5.46 20.60
N ALA A 15 -40.86 -6.17 20.04
CA ALA A 15 -40.40 -7.47 20.58
C ALA A 15 -39.59 -7.34 21.89
N ALA A 16 -38.91 -6.21 22.11
CA ALA A 16 -38.14 -5.90 23.31
C ALA A 16 -38.91 -5.07 24.34
N ASP A 17 -40.16 -4.71 24.07
CA ASP A 17 -41.00 -3.81 24.89
C ASP A 17 -40.28 -2.50 25.26
N VAL A 18 -39.80 -1.78 24.23
CA VAL A 18 -39.12 -0.49 24.37
C VAL A 18 -39.55 0.45 23.24
N SER A 19 -39.16 1.73 23.33
CA SER A 19 -39.37 2.66 22.24
C SER A 19 -38.39 2.40 21.08
N PRO A 20 -38.71 2.73 19.81
CA PRO A 20 -37.80 2.69 18.69
C PRO A 20 -36.54 3.52 18.93
N GLN A 21 -36.62 4.60 19.70
CA GLN A 21 -35.51 5.42 20.12
C GLN A 21 -34.53 4.66 21.03
N THR A 22 -35.05 3.80 21.93
CA THR A 22 -34.23 2.94 22.78
C THR A 22 -33.49 1.89 21.94
N VAL A 23 -34.17 1.27 20.97
CA VAL A 23 -33.56 0.36 20.00
C VAL A 23 -32.41 1.06 19.23
N SER A 24 -32.67 2.28 18.74
CA SER A 24 -31.67 3.09 18.06
C SER A 24 -30.45 3.38 18.96
N ARG A 25 -30.65 3.68 20.24
CA ARG A 25 -29.56 3.90 21.19
C ARG A 25 -28.73 2.65 21.42
N VAL A 26 -29.37 1.50 21.58
CA VAL A 26 -28.66 0.19 21.73
C VAL A 26 -27.89 -0.13 20.46
N ALA A 27 -28.52 -0.01 19.28
CA ALA A 27 -27.90 -0.26 17.98
C ALA A 27 -26.68 0.65 17.70
N ASN A 28 -26.62 1.82 18.33
CA ASN A 28 -25.53 2.79 18.22
C ASN A 28 -24.55 2.76 19.43
N GLY A 29 -24.60 1.73 20.27
CA GLY A 29 -23.66 1.56 21.38
C GLY A 29 -23.80 2.57 22.53
N SER A 30 -24.87 3.37 22.58
CA SER A 30 -25.04 4.47 23.56
C SER A 30 -25.03 3.97 25.01
N ASP A 31 -24.19 4.52 25.85
CA ASP A 31 -24.11 4.19 27.29
C ASP A 31 -25.33 4.67 28.11
N ALA A 32 -26.21 5.46 27.49
CA ALA A 32 -27.43 5.98 28.13
C ALA A 32 -28.52 4.92 28.30
N VAL A 33 -28.27 3.64 27.96
CA VAL A 33 -29.24 2.53 28.10
C VAL A 33 -28.77 1.58 29.19
N LYS A 34 -29.68 1.29 30.15
CA LYS A 34 -29.39 0.35 31.23
C LYS A 34 -29.00 -1.05 30.69
N PRO A 35 -28.03 -1.75 31.32
CA PRO A 35 -27.56 -3.05 30.85
C PRO A 35 -28.64 -4.09 30.57
N GLU A 36 -29.63 -4.20 31.46
CA GLU A 36 -30.76 -5.13 31.32
C GLU A 36 -31.64 -4.81 30.06
N THR A 37 -31.83 -3.52 29.78
CA THR A 37 -32.58 -3.08 28.61
C THR A 37 -31.77 -3.34 27.35
N ARG A 38 -30.45 -3.11 27.38
CA ARG A 38 -29.53 -3.43 26.28
C ARG A 38 -29.60 -4.92 25.92
N GLN A 39 -29.45 -5.81 26.88
CA GLN A 39 -29.53 -7.26 26.68
C GLN A 39 -30.85 -7.69 26.04
N ARG A 40 -32.00 -7.14 26.52
CA ARG A 40 -33.32 -7.42 25.97
C ARG A 40 -33.43 -7.01 24.50
N VAL A 41 -32.90 -5.84 24.14
CA VAL A 41 -32.95 -5.32 22.78
C VAL A 41 -32.01 -6.13 21.87
N GLU A 42 -30.81 -6.45 22.30
CA GLU A 42 -29.86 -7.28 21.57
C GLU A 42 -30.42 -8.69 21.30
N ALA A 43 -30.99 -9.33 22.29
CA ALA A 43 -31.66 -10.62 22.13
C ALA A 43 -32.85 -10.55 21.15
N ALA A 44 -33.60 -9.46 21.15
CA ALA A 44 -34.69 -9.26 20.20
C ALA A 44 -34.19 -9.03 18.76
N MET A 45 -33.07 -8.29 18.61
CA MET A 45 -32.40 -8.08 17.30
C MET A 45 -31.93 -9.42 16.74
N GLU A 46 -31.23 -10.23 17.54
CA GLU A 46 -30.71 -11.53 17.13
C GLU A 46 -31.85 -12.49 16.74
N ARG A 47 -32.89 -12.62 17.58
CA ARG A 47 -34.02 -13.49 17.35
C ARG A 47 -34.78 -13.14 16.07
N LEU A 48 -34.91 -11.83 15.74
CA LEU A 48 -35.63 -11.35 14.58
C LEU A 48 -34.75 -11.26 13.32
N GLY A 49 -33.43 -11.47 13.45
CA GLY A 49 -32.50 -11.26 12.39
C GLY A 49 -32.38 -9.79 11.95
N TYR A 50 -32.69 -8.86 12.88
CA TYR A 50 -32.58 -7.44 12.61
C TYR A 50 -31.14 -7.00 12.44
N ARG A 51 -30.85 -6.35 11.32
CA ARG A 51 -29.57 -5.67 11.10
C ARG A 51 -29.80 -4.17 11.04
N PRO A 52 -29.08 -3.36 11.82
CA PRO A 52 -29.16 -1.92 11.75
C PRO A 52 -28.96 -1.45 10.30
N ASN A 53 -29.82 -0.57 9.82
CA ASN A 53 -29.69 -0.03 8.46
C ASN A 53 -28.60 1.03 8.44
N TYR A 54 -27.48 0.68 7.82
CA TYR A 54 -26.31 1.55 7.64
C TYR A 54 -26.68 2.88 6.94
N ALA A 55 -27.52 2.84 5.91
CA ALA A 55 -27.97 4.03 5.20
C ALA A 55 -28.79 4.98 6.10
N ALA A 56 -29.61 4.43 6.98
CA ALA A 56 -30.37 5.25 7.96
C ALA A 56 -29.46 5.86 9.03
N ARG A 57 -28.36 5.18 9.39
CA ARG A 57 -27.34 5.68 10.30
C ARG A 57 -26.55 6.82 9.66
N ALA A 58 -26.10 6.64 8.44
CA ALA A 58 -25.40 7.65 7.66
C ALA A 58 -26.23 8.93 7.48
N LEU A 59 -27.53 8.80 7.17
CA LEU A 59 -28.45 9.93 7.08
C LEU A 59 -28.57 10.70 8.41
N LYS A 60 -28.50 10.01 9.55
CA LYS A 60 -28.61 10.65 10.87
C LYS A 60 -27.29 11.33 11.30
N HIS A 61 -26.16 10.76 10.97
CA HIS A 61 -24.84 11.26 11.38
C HIS A 61 -24.15 12.10 10.31
N GLY A 62 -24.69 12.13 9.07
CA GLY A 62 -24.10 12.85 7.94
C GLY A 62 -22.82 12.22 7.40
N ARG A 63 -22.50 10.96 7.82
CA ARG A 63 -21.30 10.22 7.43
C ARG A 63 -21.60 8.74 7.29
N PHE A 64 -20.91 8.10 6.35
CA PHE A 64 -21.01 6.67 6.09
C PHE A 64 -20.11 5.83 6.99
N GLN A 65 -19.05 6.42 7.53
CA GLN A 65 -17.94 5.70 8.20
C GLN A 65 -17.35 4.62 7.27
N ASP A 66 -17.13 4.99 6.01
CA ASP A 66 -16.55 4.13 4.99
C ASP A 66 -15.54 4.94 4.16
N ILE A 67 -14.35 4.37 3.95
CA ILE A 67 -13.30 4.95 3.12
C ILE A 67 -13.16 4.13 1.85
N GLY A 68 -13.26 4.81 0.70
CA GLY A 68 -12.96 4.20 -0.59
C GLY A 68 -11.46 4.00 -0.78
N VAL A 69 -11.04 2.81 -1.21
CA VAL A 69 -9.66 2.53 -1.58
C VAL A 69 -9.61 2.14 -3.05
N VAL A 70 -8.95 2.95 -3.87
CA VAL A 70 -8.76 2.70 -5.31
C VAL A 70 -7.32 2.27 -5.55
N MET A 71 -7.13 1.14 -6.24
CA MET A 71 -5.80 0.63 -6.58
C MET A 71 -5.81 -0.16 -7.89
N PHE A 72 -4.63 -0.33 -8.50
CA PHE A 72 -4.52 -1.03 -9.79
C PHE A 72 -4.61 -2.55 -9.63
N ASN A 73 -3.90 -3.08 -8.66
CA ASN A 73 -3.96 -4.49 -8.31
C ASN A 73 -3.66 -4.68 -6.82
N THR A 74 -3.95 -5.86 -6.30
CA THR A 74 -3.70 -6.24 -4.91
C THR A 74 -2.64 -7.34 -4.79
N ALA A 75 -2.01 -7.73 -5.89
CA ALA A 75 -1.16 -8.91 -5.95
C ALA A 75 0.30 -8.65 -5.57
N THR A 76 0.77 -7.39 -5.69
CA THR A 76 2.13 -7.04 -5.26
C THR A 76 2.20 -6.97 -3.74
N PHE A 77 3.34 -7.34 -3.17
CA PHE A 77 3.56 -7.32 -1.72
C PHE A 77 3.26 -5.95 -1.11
N GLY A 78 3.83 -4.88 -1.68
CA GLY A 78 3.65 -3.53 -1.17
C GLY A 78 2.18 -3.09 -1.15
N ASN A 79 1.42 -3.37 -2.21
CA ASN A 79 0.00 -3.04 -2.29
C ASN A 79 -0.84 -3.80 -1.27
N ALA A 80 -0.57 -5.09 -1.11
CA ALA A 80 -1.25 -5.91 -0.11
C ALA A 80 -1.00 -5.36 1.30
N ARG A 81 0.24 -4.99 1.63
CA ARG A 81 0.60 -4.42 2.93
C ARG A 81 -0.02 -3.03 3.18
N ILE A 82 0.00 -2.15 2.16
CA ILE A 82 -0.66 -0.83 2.26
C ILE A 82 -2.16 -1.01 2.50
N LEU A 83 -2.81 -1.90 1.73
CA LEU A 83 -4.23 -2.17 1.88
C LEU A 83 -4.55 -2.73 3.27
N ASP A 84 -3.80 -3.72 3.73
CA ASP A 84 -3.95 -4.31 5.06
C ASP A 84 -3.85 -3.25 6.16
N SER A 85 -2.85 -2.37 6.07
CA SER A 85 -2.69 -1.26 7.01
C SER A 85 -3.85 -0.27 6.97
N ILE A 86 -4.34 0.11 5.77
CA ILE A 86 -5.51 0.99 5.65
C ILE A 86 -6.72 0.36 6.32
N VAL A 87 -7.00 -0.93 6.03
CA VAL A 87 -8.15 -1.65 6.57
C VAL A 87 -8.06 -1.81 8.09
N ALA A 88 -6.88 -2.14 8.63
CA ALA A 88 -6.67 -2.28 10.07
C ALA A 88 -6.90 -0.94 10.79
N ASN A 89 -6.27 0.15 10.32
CA ASN A 89 -6.45 1.47 10.93
C ASN A 89 -7.89 1.99 10.77
N ALA A 90 -8.57 1.66 9.66
CA ALA A 90 -9.99 1.99 9.49
C ALA A 90 -10.85 1.26 10.53
N ALA A 91 -10.61 -0.03 10.75
CA ALA A 91 -11.35 -0.83 11.73
C ALA A 91 -11.14 -0.33 13.17
N ASP A 92 -9.92 0.09 13.54
CA ASP A 92 -9.59 0.64 14.85
C ASP A 92 -10.37 1.94 15.15
N ASP A 93 -10.73 2.70 14.12
CA ASP A 93 -11.49 3.94 14.19
C ASP A 93 -13.00 3.78 13.82
N ASP A 94 -13.52 2.54 13.83
CA ASP A 94 -14.91 2.20 13.46
C ASP A 94 -15.31 2.57 12.01
N TYR A 95 -14.34 2.64 11.09
CA TYR A 95 -14.57 2.81 9.66
C TYR A 95 -14.53 1.46 8.94
N SER A 96 -15.32 1.35 7.87
CA SER A 96 -15.19 0.29 6.86
C SER A 96 -14.28 0.74 5.72
N ALA A 97 -13.87 -0.19 4.86
CA ALA A 97 -13.14 0.12 3.64
C ALA A 97 -13.82 -0.51 2.42
N THR A 98 -14.19 0.31 1.44
CA THR A 98 -14.72 -0.13 0.15
C THR A 98 -13.61 -0.12 -0.90
N ILE A 99 -13.23 -1.32 -1.38
CA ILE A 99 -12.11 -1.48 -2.30
C ILE A 99 -12.60 -1.52 -3.75
N GLN A 100 -11.94 -0.73 -4.61
CA GLN A 100 -12.17 -0.73 -6.05
C GLN A 100 -10.85 -0.88 -6.79
N THR A 101 -10.74 -1.92 -7.63
CA THR A 101 -9.60 -2.07 -8.52
C THR A 101 -9.85 -1.33 -9.85
N MET A 102 -8.81 -0.66 -10.36
CA MET A 102 -8.84 -0.03 -11.67
C MET A 102 -8.66 -1.12 -12.74
N ARG A 103 -9.65 -1.23 -13.64
CA ARG A 103 -9.60 -2.20 -14.75
C ARG A 103 -8.66 -1.72 -15.86
N HIS A 104 -8.11 -2.67 -16.63
CA HIS A 104 -7.41 -2.36 -17.87
C HIS A 104 -8.36 -1.79 -18.93
N GLY A 105 -7.95 -0.77 -19.69
CA GLY A 105 -8.71 -0.22 -20.81
C GLY A 105 -8.86 1.30 -20.80
N ALA A 106 -9.75 1.83 -21.66
CA ALA A 106 -9.94 3.26 -21.92
C ALA A 106 -10.43 4.10 -20.71
N GLU A 107 -10.95 3.45 -19.67
CA GLU A 107 -11.44 4.11 -18.44
C GLU A 107 -10.35 4.21 -17.34
N ARG A 108 -9.08 4.06 -17.70
CA ARG A 108 -7.97 4.05 -16.77
C ARG A 108 -7.49 5.46 -16.45
N THR A 109 -8.41 6.25 -15.88
CA THR A 109 -8.15 7.63 -15.45
C THR A 109 -8.47 7.79 -13.98
N LEU A 110 -7.79 8.73 -13.32
CA LEU A 110 -8.05 9.09 -11.94
C LEU A 110 -9.47 9.63 -11.77
N SER A 111 -9.90 10.48 -12.70
CA SER A 111 -11.26 11.03 -12.74
C SER A 111 -12.32 9.92 -12.77
N ALA A 112 -12.21 8.97 -13.70
CA ALA A 112 -13.19 7.88 -13.79
C ALA A 112 -13.23 6.99 -12.54
N ALA A 113 -12.08 6.75 -11.92
CA ALA A 113 -12.00 5.96 -10.70
C ALA A 113 -12.68 6.68 -9.52
N ILE A 114 -12.42 7.97 -9.35
CA ILE A 114 -13.04 8.78 -8.31
C ILE A 114 -14.53 8.96 -8.55
N ASP A 115 -14.96 9.24 -9.79
CA ASP A 115 -16.40 9.36 -10.15
C ASP A 115 -17.17 8.07 -9.84
N ARG A 116 -16.54 6.91 -10.03
CA ARG A 116 -17.15 5.63 -9.67
C ARG A 116 -17.24 5.47 -8.16
N MET A 117 -16.21 5.88 -7.43
CA MET A 117 -16.20 5.81 -5.98
C MET A 117 -17.21 6.78 -5.34
N GLN A 118 -17.44 7.97 -5.93
CA GLN A 118 -18.47 8.92 -5.49
C GLN A 118 -19.90 8.36 -5.52
N ARG A 119 -20.14 7.31 -6.31
CA ARG A 119 -21.45 6.63 -6.38
C ARG A 119 -21.62 5.60 -5.26
N GLN A 120 -20.59 5.36 -4.49
CA GLN A 120 -20.62 4.50 -3.31
C GLN A 120 -20.81 5.35 -2.05
N PRO A 121 -21.34 4.79 -0.97
CA PRO A 121 -21.51 5.48 0.29
C PRO A 121 -20.17 5.59 1.05
N VAL A 122 -19.23 6.39 0.54
CA VAL A 122 -17.93 6.63 1.16
C VAL A 122 -17.76 8.08 1.56
N ASP A 123 -17.04 8.34 2.64
CA ASP A 123 -16.78 9.69 3.16
C ASP A 123 -15.51 10.32 2.57
N GLY A 124 -14.58 9.50 2.11
CA GLY A 124 -13.33 9.93 1.52
C GLY A 124 -12.68 8.81 0.72
N VAL A 125 -11.62 9.11 -0.03
CA VAL A 125 -10.97 8.15 -0.93
C VAL A 125 -9.46 8.20 -0.78
N ILE A 126 -8.84 7.02 -0.70
CA ILE A 126 -7.40 6.83 -0.83
C ILE A 126 -7.14 6.18 -2.19
N VAL A 127 -6.22 6.73 -2.98
CA VAL A 127 -5.83 6.17 -4.27
C VAL A 127 -4.37 5.75 -4.26
N VAL A 128 -4.12 4.46 -4.48
CA VAL A 128 -2.76 3.92 -4.61
C VAL A 128 -2.35 3.92 -6.08
N LEU A 129 -1.45 4.84 -6.43
CA LEU A 129 -1.03 5.10 -7.81
C LEU A 129 0.30 4.40 -8.13
N GLU A 130 0.22 3.18 -8.65
CA GLU A 130 1.38 2.38 -9.05
C GLU A 130 1.83 2.58 -10.48
N GLU A 131 0.91 3.03 -11.33
CA GLU A 131 1.15 3.16 -12.75
C GLU A 131 0.89 4.60 -13.22
N ARG A 132 1.40 4.92 -14.40
CA ARG A 132 1.15 6.22 -15.02
C ARG A 132 -0.31 6.34 -15.44
N ILE A 133 -0.94 7.43 -15.03
CA ILE A 133 -2.31 7.81 -15.39
C ILE A 133 -2.26 9.07 -16.23
N SER A 134 -3.01 9.08 -17.33
CA SER A 134 -2.96 10.15 -18.33
C SER A 134 -3.49 11.49 -17.81
N ASP A 135 -4.44 11.47 -16.87
CA ASP A 135 -5.10 12.66 -16.32
C ASP A 135 -4.56 13.09 -14.95
N PHE A 136 -3.43 12.53 -14.48
CA PHE A 136 -2.84 12.90 -13.20
C PHE A 136 -2.50 14.40 -13.12
N VAL A 137 -1.86 14.91 -14.18
CA VAL A 137 -1.56 16.34 -14.30
C VAL A 137 -2.83 17.08 -14.72
N GLY A 138 -3.40 17.86 -13.82
CA GLY A 138 -4.64 18.61 -14.09
C GLY A 138 -5.91 17.96 -13.52
N TYR A 139 -5.81 16.79 -12.90
CA TYR A 139 -6.92 16.25 -12.13
C TYR A 139 -7.34 17.23 -11.03
N LYS A 140 -8.63 17.40 -10.84
CA LYS A 140 -9.19 18.23 -9.77
C LYS A 140 -10.14 17.38 -8.95
N PRO A 141 -9.85 17.14 -7.65
CA PRO A 141 -10.73 16.37 -6.81
C PRO A 141 -12.07 17.09 -6.61
N PRO A 142 -13.14 16.34 -6.40
CA PRO A 142 -14.43 16.90 -6.01
C PRO A 142 -14.31 17.71 -4.71
N ARG A 143 -15.01 18.83 -4.61
CA ARG A 143 -14.90 19.71 -3.43
C ARG A 143 -15.41 19.05 -2.13
N GLU A 144 -16.34 18.11 -2.26
CA GLU A 144 -17.05 17.51 -1.11
C GLU A 144 -16.52 16.10 -0.76
N LEU A 145 -15.57 15.55 -1.54
CA LEU A 145 -14.99 14.25 -1.30
C LEU A 145 -13.50 14.39 -1.02
N PRO A 146 -13.04 14.18 0.22
CA PRO A 146 -11.62 14.10 0.56
C PRO A 146 -10.90 13.04 -0.28
N VAL A 147 -9.75 13.40 -0.84
CA VAL A 147 -8.91 12.48 -1.62
C VAL A 147 -7.47 12.58 -1.16
N VAL A 148 -6.87 11.44 -0.83
CA VAL A 148 -5.44 11.30 -0.52
C VAL A 148 -4.81 10.35 -1.53
N LEU A 149 -3.64 10.72 -2.06
CA LEU A 149 -2.92 9.89 -3.02
C LEU A 149 -1.71 9.23 -2.34
N ILE A 150 -1.49 7.96 -2.62
CA ILE A 150 -0.23 7.28 -2.31
C ILE A 150 0.55 7.22 -3.62
N CYS A 151 1.53 8.09 -3.76
CA CYS A 151 2.37 8.19 -4.97
C CYS A 151 3.63 9.01 -4.72
N GLU A 152 4.63 8.84 -5.56
CA GLU A 152 5.90 9.58 -5.49
C GLU A 152 5.76 11.05 -5.92
N SER A 153 4.93 11.32 -6.93
CA SER A 153 4.76 12.68 -7.44
C SER A 153 3.89 13.50 -6.52
N ALA A 154 4.39 14.68 -6.09
CA ALA A 154 3.52 15.64 -5.43
C ALA A 154 2.35 16.01 -6.35
N ALA A 155 1.14 15.99 -5.81
CA ALA A 155 -0.05 16.44 -6.51
C ALA A 155 -0.43 17.82 -6.01
N ASP A 156 -0.44 18.82 -6.88
CA ASP A 156 -0.77 20.21 -6.50
C ASP A 156 -2.20 20.38 -5.95
N HIS A 157 -3.01 19.31 -6.06
CA HIS A 157 -4.45 19.34 -5.79
C HIS A 157 -4.92 18.34 -4.74
N CYS A 158 -4.04 17.44 -4.27
CA CYS A 158 -4.34 16.48 -3.20
C CYS A 158 -3.16 16.35 -2.24
N PRO A 159 -3.39 16.03 -0.96
CA PRO A 159 -2.34 15.52 -0.09
C PRO A 159 -1.80 14.18 -0.63
N THR A 160 -0.50 13.98 -0.50
CA THR A 160 0.17 12.75 -0.96
C THR A 160 1.00 12.11 0.15
N VAL A 161 1.06 10.78 0.12
CA VAL A 161 1.99 9.98 0.93
C VAL A 161 2.93 9.26 -0.04
N ASP A 162 4.23 9.35 0.21
CA ASP A 162 5.28 8.80 -0.64
C ASP A 162 6.11 7.76 0.10
N ALA A 163 6.36 6.63 -0.53
CA ALA A 163 7.20 5.54 -0.04
C ALA A 163 8.70 5.79 -0.24
N ASP A 164 9.10 6.94 -0.77
CA ASP A 164 10.48 7.31 -1.08
C ASP A 164 11.25 6.26 -1.90
N GLN A 165 10.66 5.85 -3.01
CA GLN A 165 11.26 4.86 -3.90
C GLN A 165 12.63 5.31 -4.45
N TYR A 166 12.76 6.62 -4.71
CA TYR A 166 14.00 7.22 -5.17
C TYR A 166 15.08 7.20 -4.08
N GLY A 167 14.75 7.69 -2.87
CA GLY A 167 15.67 7.68 -1.73
C GLY A 167 16.05 6.27 -1.29
N CYS A 168 15.13 5.30 -1.36
CA CYS A 168 15.42 3.89 -1.17
C CYS A 168 16.56 3.43 -2.07
N SER A 169 16.50 3.76 -3.36
CA SER A 169 17.46 3.31 -4.35
C SER A 169 18.82 3.99 -4.19
N THR A 170 18.85 5.29 -3.94
CA THR A 170 20.11 6.03 -3.68
C THR A 170 20.79 5.48 -2.45
N ALA A 171 20.05 5.23 -1.36
CA ALA A 171 20.61 4.68 -0.13
C ALA A 171 21.20 3.26 -0.31
N ILE A 172 20.61 2.41 -1.15
CA ILE A 172 21.16 1.08 -1.48
C ILE A 172 22.49 1.23 -2.24
N VAL A 173 22.54 2.14 -3.22
CA VAL A 173 23.79 2.38 -3.97
C VAL A 173 24.86 2.93 -3.04
N ASP A 174 24.56 3.95 -2.23
CA ASP A 174 25.46 4.52 -1.24
C ASP A 174 26.02 3.45 -0.30
N TYR A 175 25.15 2.58 0.20
CA TYR A 175 25.51 1.47 1.08
C TYR A 175 26.50 0.51 0.40
N LEU A 176 26.19 0.01 -0.80
CA LEU A 176 27.05 -0.92 -1.52
C LEU A 176 28.38 -0.29 -1.92
N MET A 177 28.38 0.97 -2.36
CA MET A 177 29.59 1.69 -2.68
C MET A 177 30.47 1.93 -1.43
N SER A 178 29.87 2.16 -0.27
CA SER A 178 30.59 2.28 1.01
C SER A 178 31.25 0.98 1.46
N LYS A 179 30.79 -0.18 0.94
CA LYS A 179 31.40 -1.50 1.16
C LYS A 179 32.54 -1.82 0.18
N GLY A 180 33.01 -0.82 -0.59
CA GLY A 180 34.16 -0.95 -1.49
C GLY A 180 33.83 -1.40 -2.92
N HIS A 181 32.56 -1.62 -3.25
CA HIS A 181 32.17 -1.96 -4.61
C HIS A 181 32.35 -0.77 -5.57
N LYS A 182 32.85 -1.03 -6.79
CA LYS A 182 33.16 0.01 -7.79
C LYS A 182 31.98 0.45 -8.61
N THR A 183 30.94 -0.36 -8.66
CA THR A 183 29.65 -0.11 -9.30
C THR A 183 28.61 -1.09 -8.75
N VAL A 184 27.33 -0.83 -9.07
CA VAL A 184 26.20 -1.65 -8.66
C VAL A 184 25.38 -2.01 -9.88
N TYR A 185 25.20 -3.31 -10.13
CA TYR A 185 24.29 -3.80 -11.18
C TYR A 185 22.87 -3.76 -10.68
N HIS A 186 21.89 -3.51 -11.57
CA HIS A 186 20.50 -3.37 -11.19
C HIS A 186 19.60 -4.37 -11.91
N ILE A 187 18.80 -5.11 -11.11
CA ILE A 187 17.68 -5.91 -11.59
C ILE A 187 16.42 -5.10 -11.30
N ALA A 188 15.93 -4.36 -12.29
CA ALA A 188 14.78 -3.48 -12.20
C ALA A 188 13.47 -4.27 -12.23
N GLY A 189 12.39 -3.68 -11.74
CA GLY A 189 11.04 -4.18 -11.96
C GLY A 189 10.52 -3.85 -13.37
N PRO A 190 9.25 -4.22 -13.67
CA PRO A 190 8.66 -4.00 -14.99
C PRO A 190 8.56 -2.50 -15.35
N SER A 191 8.76 -2.18 -16.62
CA SER A 191 8.78 -0.80 -17.14
C SER A 191 7.46 -0.05 -17.02
N THR A 192 6.36 -0.74 -16.75
CA THR A 192 5.04 -0.14 -16.49
C THR A 192 4.90 0.39 -15.07
N SER A 193 5.76 -0.04 -14.15
CA SER A 193 5.70 0.34 -12.73
C SER A 193 6.42 1.67 -12.47
N ARG A 194 5.74 2.61 -11.82
CA ARG A 194 6.32 3.87 -11.35
C ARG A 194 7.41 3.64 -10.29
N ALA A 195 7.19 2.71 -9.37
CA ALA A 195 8.16 2.36 -8.36
C ALA A 195 9.47 1.83 -8.99
N ALA A 196 9.35 0.95 -10.01
CA ALA A 196 10.53 0.46 -10.73
C ALA A 196 11.25 1.58 -11.47
N GLU A 197 10.53 2.50 -12.11
CA GLU A 197 11.09 3.67 -12.78
C GLU A 197 11.87 4.56 -11.80
N SER A 198 11.28 4.86 -10.64
CA SER A 198 11.91 5.70 -9.63
C SER A 198 13.14 5.04 -9.01
N ARG A 199 13.06 3.73 -8.72
CA ARG A 199 14.21 2.96 -8.25
C ARG A 199 15.32 2.95 -9.28
N ALA A 200 15.04 2.71 -10.57
CA ALA A 200 16.03 2.72 -11.64
C ALA A 200 16.66 4.10 -11.84
N ARG A 201 15.87 5.18 -11.69
CA ARG A 201 16.39 6.55 -11.74
C ARG A 201 17.33 6.83 -10.56
N GLY A 202 16.91 6.54 -9.33
CA GLY A 202 17.74 6.73 -8.13
C GLY A 202 19.05 5.96 -8.20
N TRP A 203 19.01 4.70 -8.63
CA TRP A 203 20.20 3.89 -8.85
C TRP A 203 21.16 4.53 -9.86
N ARG A 204 20.65 4.97 -11.01
CA ARG A 204 21.49 5.56 -12.07
C ARG A 204 22.11 6.87 -11.61
N GLU A 205 21.30 7.78 -11.10
CA GLU A 205 21.77 9.11 -10.69
C GLU A 205 22.75 9.03 -9.52
N ALA A 206 22.59 8.10 -8.58
CA ALA A 206 23.55 7.89 -7.49
C ALA A 206 24.92 7.44 -8.02
N LEU A 207 24.97 6.49 -8.97
CA LEU A 207 26.23 6.06 -9.59
C LEU A 207 26.87 7.20 -10.39
N GLU A 208 26.11 7.96 -11.17
CA GLU A 208 26.57 9.11 -11.94
C GLU A 208 27.17 10.20 -11.03
N GLN A 209 26.54 10.51 -9.90
CA GLN A 209 27.02 11.48 -8.91
C GLN A 209 28.35 11.05 -8.27
N MET A 210 28.59 9.75 -8.14
CA MET A 210 29.87 9.20 -7.65
C MET A 210 30.93 9.04 -8.74
N GLY A 211 30.60 9.38 -10.01
CA GLY A 211 31.50 9.15 -11.15
C GLY A 211 31.73 7.68 -11.45
N ALA A 212 30.86 6.79 -10.96
CA ALA A 212 30.95 5.35 -11.19
C ALA A 212 30.34 4.95 -12.54
N ARG A 213 30.79 3.81 -13.08
CA ARG A 213 30.19 3.24 -14.29
C ARG A 213 28.73 2.88 -14.02
N VAL A 214 27.82 3.21 -14.92
CA VAL A 214 26.44 2.76 -14.90
C VAL A 214 26.30 1.54 -15.82
N PRO A 215 26.13 0.32 -15.29
CA PRO A 215 25.94 -0.89 -16.10
C PRO A 215 24.59 -0.89 -16.81
N SER A 216 24.43 -1.76 -17.81
CA SER A 216 23.12 -2.07 -18.34
C SER A 216 22.26 -2.76 -17.27
N MET A 217 21.02 -2.30 -17.08
CA MET A 217 20.10 -2.94 -16.14
C MET A 217 19.36 -4.11 -16.77
N TYR A 218 18.99 -5.08 -15.95
CA TYR A 218 18.09 -6.16 -16.32
C TYR A 218 16.65 -5.78 -15.96
N ILE A 219 15.71 -6.04 -16.85
CA ILE A 219 14.29 -5.77 -16.60
C ILE A 219 13.62 -7.05 -16.15
N GLY A 220 13.14 -7.08 -14.93
CA GLY A 220 12.36 -8.17 -14.34
C GLY A 220 10.86 -7.85 -14.32
N ASP A 221 10.11 -8.70 -13.63
CA ASP A 221 8.65 -8.70 -13.57
C ASP A 221 8.10 -8.84 -12.14
N TRP A 222 8.94 -8.57 -11.14
CA TRP A 222 8.73 -8.78 -9.71
C TRP A 222 8.80 -10.24 -9.25
N CYS A 223 8.92 -11.22 -10.15
CA CYS A 223 8.96 -12.64 -9.82
C CYS A 223 10.40 -13.14 -9.63
N ALA A 224 10.57 -14.15 -8.79
CA ALA A 224 11.86 -14.74 -8.52
C ALA A 224 12.53 -15.34 -9.77
N ASP A 225 11.75 -15.85 -10.73
CA ASP A 225 12.29 -16.44 -11.96
C ASP A 225 13.03 -15.42 -12.82
N SER A 226 12.51 -14.21 -12.98
CA SER A 226 13.22 -13.14 -13.68
C SER A 226 14.52 -12.73 -12.97
N GLY A 227 14.52 -12.74 -11.65
CA GLY A 227 15.73 -12.56 -10.84
C GLY A 227 16.75 -13.68 -11.06
N TYR A 228 16.28 -14.95 -11.11
CA TYR A 228 17.14 -16.10 -11.38
C TYR A 228 17.84 -15.99 -12.73
N GLN A 229 17.11 -15.68 -13.80
CA GLN A 229 17.67 -15.50 -15.13
C GLN A 229 18.70 -14.36 -15.18
N ALA A 230 18.43 -13.26 -14.50
CA ALA A 230 19.39 -12.16 -14.37
C ALA A 230 20.64 -12.58 -13.58
N GLY A 231 20.49 -13.34 -12.50
CA GLY A 231 21.59 -13.87 -11.69
C GLY A 231 22.50 -14.79 -12.48
N VAL A 232 21.94 -15.71 -13.27
CA VAL A 232 22.70 -16.59 -14.18
C VAL A 232 23.49 -15.76 -15.19
N ALA A 233 22.88 -14.77 -15.81
CA ALA A 233 23.55 -13.91 -16.79
C ALA A 233 24.67 -13.08 -16.16
N LEU A 234 24.42 -12.46 -14.99
CA LEU A 234 25.38 -11.63 -14.28
C LEU A 234 26.56 -12.42 -13.70
N ALA A 235 26.39 -13.71 -13.42
CA ALA A 235 27.47 -14.59 -12.95
C ALA A 235 28.65 -14.66 -13.93
N HIS A 236 28.43 -14.41 -15.22
CA HIS A 236 29.44 -14.43 -16.27
C HIS A 236 30.15 -13.09 -16.48
N ASP A 237 29.68 -12.01 -15.85
CA ASP A 237 30.33 -10.71 -15.90
C ASP A 237 31.37 -10.61 -14.76
N PRO A 238 32.67 -10.53 -15.07
CA PRO A 238 33.76 -10.48 -14.06
C PRO A 238 33.74 -9.18 -13.24
N ASP A 239 33.10 -8.12 -13.74
CA ASP A 239 32.98 -6.84 -13.05
C ASP A 239 31.77 -6.79 -12.09
N CYS A 240 30.89 -7.78 -12.15
CA CYS A 240 29.69 -7.83 -11.30
C CYS A 240 30.07 -8.35 -9.90
N THR A 241 30.30 -7.42 -8.98
CA THR A 241 30.56 -7.73 -7.56
C THR A 241 29.41 -7.31 -6.64
N ALA A 242 28.48 -6.48 -7.10
CA ALA A 242 27.30 -6.04 -6.35
C ALA A 242 26.07 -5.96 -7.22
N ILE A 243 24.95 -6.47 -6.71
CA ILE A 243 23.63 -6.43 -7.34
C ILE A 243 22.63 -5.78 -6.40
N TYR A 244 21.91 -4.81 -6.92
CA TYR A 244 20.68 -4.28 -6.34
C TYR A 244 19.49 -4.82 -7.13
N ALA A 245 18.68 -5.67 -6.51
CA ALA A 245 17.43 -6.13 -7.09
C ALA A 245 16.26 -5.31 -6.55
N ALA A 246 15.35 -4.92 -7.43
CA ALA A 246 14.28 -3.98 -7.10
C ALA A 246 13.19 -4.55 -6.17
N ASN A 247 13.19 -5.85 -5.87
CA ASN A 247 12.45 -6.45 -4.75
C ASN A 247 13.16 -7.72 -4.24
N ASP A 248 12.71 -8.21 -3.08
CA ASP A 248 13.33 -9.39 -2.45
C ASP A 248 13.10 -10.68 -3.24
N GLN A 249 11.97 -10.83 -3.93
CA GLN A 249 11.71 -12.02 -4.75
C GLN A 249 12.75 -12.15 -5.87
N MET A 250 12.99 -11.06 -6.60
CA MET A 250 14.03 -11.05 -7.64
C MET A 250 15.43 -11.17 -7.03
N ALA A 251 15.70 -10.54 -5.86
CA ALA A 251 16.95 -10.68 -5.14
C ALA A 251 17.22 -12.15 -4.79
N TYR A 252 16.25 -12.84 -4.21
CA TYR A 252 16.36 -14.25 -3.86
C TYR A 252 16.52 -15.13 -5.10
N GLY A 253 15.77 -14.85 -6.17
CA GLY A 253 15.96 -15.51 -7.45
C GLY A 253 17.39 -15.32 -7.99
N ALA A 254 17.92 -14.10 -7.95
CA ALA A 254 19.29 -13.81 -8.39
C ALA A 254 20.34 -14.56 -7.56
N MET A 255 20.16 -14.68 -6.23
CA MET A 255 21.02 -15.50 -5.39
C MET A 255 21.08 -16.95 -5.87
N LEU A 256 19.91 -17.55 -6.16
CA LEU A 256 19.84 -18.92 -6.68
C LEU A 256 20.47 -19.05 -8.08
N GLY A 257 20.26 -18.04 -8.94
CA GLY A 257 20.87 -17.98 -10.27
C GLY A 257 22.39 -17.91 -10.23
N LEU A 258 22.95 -17.04 -9.38
CA LEU A 258 24.39 -16.96 -9.12
C LEU A 258 24.95 -18.29 -8.59
N GLN A 259 24.28 -18.88 -7.61
CA GLN A 259 24.68 -20.15 -7.03
C GLN A 259 24.68 -21.28 -8.06
N SER A 260 23.69 -21.34 -8.95
CA SER A 260 23.64 -22.33 -10.03
C SER A 260 24.79 -22.20 -11.03
N ALA A 261 25.31 -20.98 -11.18
CA ALA A 261 26.49 -20.67 -12.02
C ALA A 261 27.81 -20.74 -11.25
N GLY A 262 27.82 -21.27 -10.01
CA GLY A 262 29.02 -21.47 -9.19
C GLY A 262 29.54 -20.25 -8.45
N LYS A 263 28.76 -19.16 -8.37
CA LYS A 263 29.09 -17.96 -7.58
C LYS A 263 28.49 -18.06 -6.18
N ARG A 264 29.19 -17.53 -5.21
CA ARG A 264 28.75 -17.48 -3.80
C ARG A 264 28.27 -16.08 -3.45
N VAL A 265 27.26 -16.02 -2.60
CA VAL A 265 26.77 -14.78 -2.02
C VAL A 265 26.98 -14.85 -0.50
N PRO A 266 27.71 -13.91 0.08
CA PRO A 266 28.25 -12.66 -0.48
C PRO A 266 29.66 -12.72 -1.06
N GLU A 267 30.39 -13.85 -0.97
CA GLU A 267 31.85 -13.90 -1.17
C GLU A 267 32.30 -13.50 -2.58
N ASP A 268 31.53 -13.83 -3.61
CA ASP A 268 31.83 -13.48 -4.99
C ASP A 268 30.96 -12.32 -5.50
N VAL A 269 29.70 -12.21 -5.01
CA VAL A 269 28.76 -11.16 -5.38
C VAL A 269 27.89 -10.77 -4.19
N SER A 270 27.87 -9.50 -3.82
CA SER A 270 26.94 -8.93 -2.84
C SER A 270 25.56 -8.70 -3.45
N ILE A 271 24.49 -8.91 -2.67
CA ILE A 271 23.10 -8.65 -3.12
C ILE A 271 22.33 -7.87 -2.07
N VAL A 272 21.58 -6.87 -2.52
CA VAL A 272 20.57 -6.14 -1.72
C VAL A 272 19.23 -6.21 -2.42
N GLY A 273 18.19 -6.52 -1.64
CA GLY A 273 16.78 -6.50 -2.05
C GLY A 273 16.04 -5.26 -1.59
N VAL A 274 14.71 -5.30 -1.76
CA VAL A 274 13.78 -4.27 -1.27
C VAL A 274 12.51 -4.96 -0.76
N ASP A 275 11.87 -4.40 0.26
CA ASP A 275 10.58 -4.67 0.87
C ASP A 275 10.63 -5.44 2.20
N ASP A 276 11.67 -6.21 2.48
CA ASP A 276 11.74 -7.18 3.60
C ASP A 276 10.60 -8.22 3.57
N SER A 277 10.23 -8.62 2.35
CA SER A 277 8.99 -9.35 2.07
C SER A 277 9.10 -10.87 2.27
N LEU A 278 10.31 -11.41 2.37
CA LEU A 278 10.54 -12.85 2.45
C LEU A 278 10.87 -13.35 3.86
N VAL A 279 10.96 -12.46 4.85
CA VAL A 279 11.43 -12.79 6.21
C VAL A 279 10.59 -13.88 6.88
N ASP A 280 9.28 -13.88 6.67
CA ASP A 280 8.36 -14.86 7.24
C ASP A 280 8.19 -16.12 6.36
N MET A 281 8.69 -16.11 5.12
CA MET A 281 8.52 -17.20 4.16
C MET A 281 9.77 -18.05 3.98
N VAL A 282 10.96 -17.45 4.10
CA VAL A 282 12.25 -18.12 3.89
C VAL A 282 12.97 -18.27 5.22
N PRO A 283 13.07 -19.50 5.78
CA PRO A 283 13.77 -19.71 7.03
C PRO A 283 15.25 -19.30 6.94
N ARG A 284 15.73 -18.57 7.96
CA ARG A 284 17.12 -18.09 8.03
C ARG A 284 17.53 -17.27 6.82
N LEU A 285 16.60 -16.47 6.29
CA LEU A 285 16.88 -15.56 5.17
C LEU A 285 18.07 -14.65 5.53
N ASN A 286 19.11 -14.72 4.68
CA ASN A 286 20.33 -13.93 4.87
C ASN A 286 20.40 -12.73 3.90
N LEU A 287 19.27 -12.27 3.38
CA LEU A 287 19.19 -11.19 2.42
C LEU A 287 19.15 -9.83 3.13
N THR A 288 20.15 -8.98 2.89
CA THR A 288 20.13 -7.56 3.21
C THR A 288 19.11 -6.88 2.30
N THR A 289 18.24 -6.04 2.86
CA THR A 289 17.15 -5.43 2.12
C THR A 289 16.83 -4.04 2.62
N MET A 290 16.29 -3.19 1.75
CA MET A 290 15.72 -1.91 2.13
C MET A 290 14.23 -2.09 2.40
N LYS A 291 13.84 -2.05 3.67
CA LYS A 291 12.46 -2.18 4.10
C LYS A 291 11.68 -0.90 3.83
N LEU A 292 10.68 -0.98 2.98
CA LEU A 292 9.67 0.07 2.84
C LEU A 292 8.61 -0.07 3.93
N ARG A 293 8.31 1.03 4.61
CA ARG A 293 7.40 1.05 5.76
C ARG A 293 5.95 1.14 5.30
N PHE A 294 5.47 0.10 4.58
CA PHE A 294 4.12 0.07 3.98
C PHE A 294 3.00 0.25 5.00
N ASP A 295 3.20 -0.25 6.23
CA ASP A 295 2.23 -0.11 7.31
C ASP A 295 2.07 1.37 7.71
N ASP A 296 3.16 2.12 7.80
CA ASP A 296 3.11 3.56 8.10
C ASP A 296 2.55 4.38 6.94
N ILE A 297 2.78 3.94 5.69
CA ILE A 297 2.20 4.58 4.50
C ILE A 297 0.67 4.45 4.55
N GLY A 298 0.15 3.25 4.79
CA GLY A 298 -1.28 3.00 4.89
C GLY A 298 -1.93 3.76 6.06
N ALA A 299 -1.31 3.70 7.25
CA ALA A 299 -1.77 4.40 8.44
C ALA A 299 -1.79 5.93 8.25
N THR A 300 -0.74 6.48 7.62
CA THR A 300 -0.65 7.92 7.34
C THR A 300 -1.73 8.35 6.36
N ALA A 301 -1.92 7.60 5.27
CA ALA A 301 -2.94 7.93 4.27
C ALA A 301 -4.36 7.85 4.86
N PHE A 302 -4.65 6.82 5.66
CA PHE A 302 -5.92 6.71 6.37
C PHE A 302 -6.12 7.87 7.35
N SER A 303 -5.14 8.17 8.18
CA SER A 303 -5.21 9.31 9.11
C SER A 303 -5.49 10.63 8.40
N MET A 304 -4.83 10.89 7.26
CA MET A 304 -5.06 12.10 6.48
C MET A 304 -6.49 12.17 5.91
N VAL A 305 -6.99 11.11 5.30
CA VAL A 305 -8.34 11.13 4.71
C VAL A 305 -9.41 11.23 5.81
N ARG A 306 -9.25 10.50 6.92
CA ARG A 306 -10.17 10.57 8.07
C ARG A 306 -10.27 11.98 8.64
N ARG A 307 -9.13 12.64 8.91
CA ARG A 307 -9.09 14.02 9.41
C ARG A 307 -9.80 14.99 8.48
N GLN A 308 -9.65 14.82 7.15
CA GLN A 308 -10.41 15.63 6.18
C GLN A 308 -11.91 15.34 6.25
N CYS A 309 -12.31 14.07 6.38
CA CYS A 309 -13.72 13.70 6.61
C CYS A 309 -14.28 14.34 7.88
N GLU A 310 -13.47 14.53 8.90
CA GLU A 310 -13.83 15.19 10.15
C GLU A 310 -13.88 16.72 10.06
N GLY A 311 -13.55 17.27 8.88
CA GLY A 311 -13.60 18.72 8.60
C GLY A 311 -12.28 19.45 8.78
N GLU A 312 -11.19 18.73 9.05
CA GLU A 312 -9.86 19.34 9.08
C GLU A 312 -9.38 19.67 7.67
N LYS A 313 -8.82 20.85 7.51
CA LYS A 313 -8.24 21.26 6.22
C LYS A 313 -6.77 20.86 6.16
N ILE A 314 -6.48 19.78 5.44
CA ILE A 314 -5.11 19.45 5.06
C ILE A 314 -4.79 20.23 3.78
N PRO A 315 -3.72 21.04 3.76
CA PRO A 315 -3.37 21.82 2.58
C PRO A 315 -3.13 20.90 1.37
N VAL A 316 -3.58 21.33 0.21
CA VAL A 316 -3.25 20.66 -1.07
C VAL A 316 -1.75 20.80 -1.35
N GLY A 317 -1.17 19.86 -2.07
CA GLY A 317 0.27 19.85 -2.36
C GLY A 317 1.16 19.39 -1.19
N VAL A 318 0.59 19.08 -0.02
CA VAL A 318 1.36 18.48 1.07
C VAL A 318 1.78 17.08 0.65
N LYS A 319 3.09 16.85 0.70
CA LYS A 319 3.70 15.54 0.47
C LYS A 319 4.34 15.04 1.76
N THR A 320 3.86 13.93 2.29
CA THR A 320 4.47 13.24 3.43
C THR A 320 5.31 12.09 2.90
N VAL A 321 6.61 12.16 3.14
CA VAL A 321 7.57 11.12 2.74
C VAL A 321 7.80 10.18 3.92
N ILE A 322 7.64 8.89 3.69
CA ILE A 322 7.93 7.84 4.68
C ILE A 322 9.28 7.21 4.29
N PRO A 323 10.36 7.50 5.03
CA PRO A 323 11.68 7.02 4.67
C PRO A 323 11.80 5.50 4.84
N PRO A 324 12.56 4.81 3.95
CA PRO A 324 12.87 3.40 4.09
C PRO A 324 13.88 3.15 5.21
N GLU A 325 14.04 1.88 5.59
CA GLU A 325 14.97 1.41 6.60
C GLU A 325 15.86 0.29 6.04
N LEU A 326 17.18 0.41 6.19
CA LEU A 326 18.11 -0.64 5.80
C LEU A 326 18.12 -1.76 6.85
N ILE A 327 17.81 -2.98 6.44
CA ILE A 327 17.91 -4.19 7.24
C ILE A 327 19.15 -4.97 6.80
N GLU A 328 20.26 -4.77 7.50
CA GLU A 328 21.48 -5.50 7.20
C GLU A 328 21.39 -6.95 7.66
N ARG A 329 21.76 -7.86 6.75
CA ARG A 329 21.98 -9.30 6.98
C ARG A 329 23.31 -9.71 6.35
N GLY A 330 23.47 -10.95 5.98
CA GLY A 330 24.76 -11.45 5.53
C GLY A 330 24.91 -11.60 4.01
N SER A 331 24.10 -10.95 3.18
CA SER A 331 24.23 -11.02 1.72
C SER A 331 25.15 -9.97 1.10
N VAL A 332 25.83 -9.17 1.93
CA VAL A 332 26.75 -8.12 1.49
C VAL A 332 28.10 -8.33 2.17
N LEU A 333 29.17 -8.33 1.39
CA LEU A 333 30.56 -8.41 1.84
C LEU A 333 31.18 -7.01 1.82
N ASP A 334 31.93 -6.68 2.86
CA ASP A 334 32.78 -5.51 2.90
C ASP A 334 34.12 -5.86 2.23
N ILE A 335 34.44 -5.17 1.14
CA ILE A 335 35.68 -5.38 0.33
C ILE A 335 36.53 -4.11 0.26
N SER A 336 36.23 -3.11 1.13
CA SER A 336 36.97 -1.83 1.19
C SER A 336 38.42 -1.96 1.62
#